data_e28e141873a6987308239bc838066f36
#
_entry.id   e28e141873a6987308239bc838066f36
#
_cell.length_a   1.000
_cell.length_b   1.000
_cell.length_c   1.000
_cell.angle_alpha   90.00
_cell.angle_beta   90.00
_cell.angle_gamma   90.00
#
_symmetry.space_group_name_H-M   'P 1'
#
loop_
_entity.id
_entity.type
_entity.pdbx_description
1 polymer ?
#
loop_
_entity_poly.entity_id
_entity_poly.type
_entity_poly.pdbx_seq_one_letter_code
_entity_poly.pdbx_strand_id
1 'polypeptide(L)'
;MNGDFTRETFRPQRHYWGVLRQQGRVNIDADWNEQVRIARHHDVARTADLVGPSGGPIAGAGFGLTVDAAGAVTVGAGRYYVAGALVENESDVALTAQPDPPAGLPPTGAGLHLAYLDAWDRHVTAIDDPTIREFALGGPDTRVAVLRGFIV
;
A
#
# COMPACT_ATOMS: atom_id res chain seq x y z
N MET A 1 -2.04 -13.38 -3.56
CA MET A 1 -1.82 -13.38 -2.10
C MET A 1 -1.76 -14.83 -1.65
N ASN A 2 -0.76 -15.19 -0.86
CA ASN A 2 -0.59 -16.54 -0.34
C ASN A 2 -1.07 -16.56 1.11
N GLY A 3 -2.22 -17.17 1.38
CA GLY A 3 -2.81 -17.30 2.70
C GLY A 3 -3.90 -18.36 2.67
N ASP A 4 -4.31 -18.83 3.84
CA ASP A 4 -5.37 -19.84 3.99
C ASP A 4 -6.74 -19.10 3.94
N PHE A 5 -7.18 -18.81 2.74
CA PHE A 5 -8.47 -18.16 2.46
C PHE A 5 -9.42 -19.16 1.81
N THR A 6 -10.68 -19.20 2.27
CA THR A 6 -11.64 -20.17 1.75
C THR A 6 -11.94 -19.96 0.26
N ARG A 7 -12.15 -18.72 -0.17
CA ARG A 7 -12.43 -18.36 -1.56
C ARG A 7 -12.38 -16.86 -1.80
N GLU A 8 -12.12 -16.48 -3.04
CA GLU A 8 -12.23 -15.12 -3.55
C GLU A 8 -13.59 -14.90 -4.22
N THR A 9 -14.44 -14.08 -3.63
CA THR A 9 -15.82 -13.84 -4.11
C THR A 9 -16.02 -12.48 -4.77
N PHE A 10 -15.11 -11.51 -4.51
CA PHE A 10 -15.20 -10.18 -5.06
C PHE A 10 -15.15 -10.17 -6.60
N ARG A 11 -16.12 -9.51 -7.22
CA ARG A 11 -16.22 -9.30 -8.66
C ARG A 11 -16.75 -7.89 -8.92
N PRO A 12 -15.94 -6.93 -9.42
CA PRO A 12 -16.38 -5.54 -9.65
C PRO A 12 -17.62 -5.44 -10.54
N GLN A 13 -17.73 -6.34 -11.52
CA GLN A 13 -18.83 -6.37 -12.49
C GLN A 13 -20.21 -6.65 -11.86
N ARG A 14 -20.25 -7.16 -10.63
CA ARG A 14 -21.52 -7.36 -9.90
C ARG A 14 -22.06 -6.08 -9.28
N HIS A 15 -21.24 -5.03 -9.23
CA HIS A 15 -21.62 -3.73 -8.66
C HIS A 15 -22.13 -3.81 -7.22
N TYR A 16 -21.66 -4.80 -6.46
CA TYR A 16 -21.96 -4.86 -5.04
C TYR A 16 -21.24 -3.73 -4.31
N TRP A 17 -21.99 -3.09 -3.43
CA TRP A 17 -21.43 -2.00 -2.65
C TRP A 17 -21.23 -2.34 -1.17
N GLY A 18 -21.69 -3.50 -0.75
CA GLY A 18 -21.49 -4.01 0.61
C GLY A 18 -21.96 -5.44 0.78
N VAL A 19 -21.45 -6.07 1.84
CA VAL A 19 -21.84 -7.42 2.29
C VAL A 19 -22.57 -7.28 3.62
N LEU A 20 -23.80 -7.75 3.69
CA LEU A 20 -24.60 -7.78 4.91
C LEU A 20 -24.66 -9.19 5.49
N ARG A 21 -24.33 -9.33 6.76
CA ARG A 21 -24.42 -10.60 7.48
C ARG A 21 -25.84 -10.84 7.97
N GLN A 22 -26.28 -12.09 7.86
CA GLN A 22 -27.60 -12.50 8.33
C GLN A 22 -27.53 -12.98 9.78
N GLN A 23 -28.57 -12.69 10.54
CA GLN A 23 -28.71 -13.14 11.94
C GLN A 23 -28.70 -14.68 12.02
N GLY A 24 -27.97 -15.22 12.99
CA GLY A 24 -27.90 -16.66 13.24
C GLY A 24 -27.12 -17.48 12.19
N ARG A 25 -26.36 -16.84 11.30
CA ARG A 25 -25.49 -17.51 10.34
C ARG A 25 -24.05 -17.48 10.76
N VAL A 26 -23.30 -18.49 10.38
CA VAL A 26 -21.86 -18.58 10.62
C VAL A 26 -21.14 -17.47 9.85
N ASN A 27 -20.21 -16.79 10.50
CA ASN A 27 -19.33 -15.87 9.84
C ASN A 27 -18.20 -16.62 9.12
N ILE A 28 -17.99 -16.31 7.85
CA ILE A 28 -16.91 -16.86 7.06
C ILE A 28 -15.94 -15.75 6.61
N ASP A 29 -14.69 -16.11 6.45
CA ASP A 29 -13.62 -15.19 6.03
C ASP A 29 -13.88 -14.57 4.65
N ALA A 30 -14.49 -15.34 3.72
CA ALA A 30 -14.83 -14.86 2.38
C ALA A 30 -15.74 -13.63 2.40
N ASP A 31 -16.73 -13.57 3.30
CA ASP A 31 -17.66 -12.44 3.42
C ASP A 31 -16.95 -11.18 3.92
N TRP A 32 -16.06 -11.35 4.89
CA TRP A 32 -15.24 -10.24 5.40
C TRP A 32 -14.28 -9.72 4.32
N ASN A 33 -13.58 -10.63 3.67
CA ASN A 33 -12.62 -10.29 2.64
C ASN A 33 -13.29 -9.62 1.43
N GLU A 34 -14.49 -10.05 1.05
CA GLU A 34 -15.28 -9.40 0.00
C GLU A 34 -15.67 -7.97 0.39
N GLN A 35 -16.13 -7.75 1.64
CA GLN A 35 -16.46 -6.40 2.14
C GLN A 35 -15.25 -5.46 2.09
N VAL A 36 -14.07 -5.93 2.53
CA VAL A 36 -12.83 -5.15 2.48
C VAL A 36 -12.46 -4.78 1.03
N ARG A 37 -12.61 -5.72 0.10
CA ARG A 37 -12.30 -5.47 -1.32
C ARG A 37 -13.29 -4.54 -2.00
N ILE A 38 -14.57 -4.62 -1.65
CA ILE A 38 -15.60 -3.69 -2.13
C ILE A 38 -15.23 -2.26 -1.67
N ALA A 39 -14.99 -2.08 -0.37
CA ALA A 39 -14.64 -0.78 0.19
C ALA A 39 -13.39 -0.19 -0.47
N ARG A 40 -12.35 -1.01 -0.63
CA ARG A 40 -11.11 -0.60 -1.29
C ARG A 40 -11.33 -0.23 -2.76
N HIS A 41 -12.11 -1.01 -3.50
CA HIS A 41 -12.41 -0.73 -4.89
C HIS A 41 -13.08 0.63 -5.06
N HIS A 42 -14.09 0.94 -4.23
CA HIS A 42 -14.76 2.23 -4.27
C HIS A 42 -13.85 3.38 -3.84
N ASP A 43 -12.98 3.17 -2.85
CA ASP A 43 -12.05 4.20 -2.39
C ASP A 43 -11.02 4.56 -3.46
N VAL A 44 -10.39 3.55 -4.05
CA VAL A 44 -9.41 3.73 -5.13
C VAL A 44 -10.05 4.38 -6.36
N ALA A 45 -11.22 3.90 -6.79
CA ALA A 45 -11.91 4.46 -7.95
C ALA A 45 -12.26 5.93 -7.72
N ARG A 46 -12.90 6.24 -6.59
CA ARG A 46 -13.26 7.63 -6.23
C ARG A 46 -12.03 8.53 -6.16
N THR A 47 -10.95 8.06 -5.55
CA THR A 47 -9.72 8.85 -5.43
C THR A 47 -9.09 9.09 -6.79
N ALA A 48 -9.02 8.06 -7.65
CA ALA A 48 -8.51 8.20 -9.01
C ALA A 48 -9.34 9.19 -9.85
N ASP A 49 -10.67 9.15 -9.71
CA ASP A 49 -11.57 10.07 -10.44
C ASP A 49 -11.43 11.52 -9.98
N LEU A 50 -11.15 11.76 -8.69
CA LEU A 50 -11.04 13.11 -8.12
C LEU A 50 -9.63 13.69 -8.22
N VAL A 51 -8.60 12.89 -8.04
CA VAL A 51 -7.19 13.30 -8.02
C VAL A 51 -6.54 13.14 -9.40
N GLY A 52 -7.04 12.20 -10.20
CA GLY A 52 -6.41 11.80 -11.46
C GLY A 52 -5.42 10.65 -11.26
N PRO A 53 -4.54 10.39 -12.26
CA PRO A 53 -3.62 9.25 -12.25
C PRO A 53 -2.57 9.35 -11.14
N SER A 54 -2.24 10.57 -10.71
CA SER A 54 -1.32 10.82 -9.59
C SER A 54 -1.50 12.22 -9.03
N GLY A 55 -1.23 12.40 -7.75
CA GLY A 55 -1.32 13.70 -7.09
C GLY A 55 -1.08 13.62 -5.59
N GLY A 56 -0.82 14.77 -4.97
CA GLY A 56 -0.68 14.92 -3.53
C GLY A 56 -1.58 16.01 -2.97
N PRO A 57 -1.77 16.05 -1.65
CA PRO A 57 -2.51 17.14 -1.01
C PRO A 57 -1.77 18.48 -1.21
N ILE A 58 -2.52 19.61 -1.24
CA ILE A 58 -1.93 20.95 -1.36
C ILE A 58 -0.96 21.22 -0.20
N ALA A 59 -1.27 20.74 1.00
CA ALA A 59 -0.38 20.81 2.15
C ALA A 59 0.00 19.38 2.61
N GLY A 60 1.29 19.13 2.79
CA GLY A 60 1.81 17.82 3.19
C GLY A 60 1.92 16.81 2.05
N ALA A 61 2.04 17.27 0.79
CA ALA A 61 2.45 16.40 -0.30
C ALA A 61 3.87 15.89 -0.03
N GLY A 62 4.02 14.56 -0.09
CA GLY A 62 5.30 13.88 0.09
C GLY A 62 5.98 13.53 -1.21
N PHE A 63 7.10 12.80 -1.07
CA PHE A 63 7.89 12.24 -2.16
C PHE A 63 8.59 13.27 -3.06
N GLY A 64 8.64 14.55 -2.62
CA GLY A 64 9.48 15.55 -3.25
C GLY A 64 10.95 15.18 -3.11
N LEU A 65 11.72 15.29 -4.22
CA LEU A 65 13.15 15.00 -4.20
C LEU A 65 13.95 16.27 -3.93
N THR A 66 14.86 16.20 -3.00
CA THR A 66 15.87 17.24 -2.74
C THR A 66 17.25 16.68 -2.94
N VAL A 67 18.15 17.49 -3.50
CA VAL A 67 19.54 17.11 -3.74
C VAL A 67 20.43 18.06 -2.96
N ASP A 68 21.31 17.55 -2.13
CA ASP A 68 22.25 18.37 -1.38
C ASP A 68 23.48 18.76 -2.22
N ALA A 69 24.38 19.57 -1.64
CA ALA A 69 25.59 20.03 -2.30
C ALA A 69 26.58 18.90 -2.60
N ALA A 70 26.49 17.77 -1.92
CA ALA A 70 27.29 16.56 -2.15
C ALA A 70 26.65 15.61 -3.18
N GLY A 71 25.46 15.93 -3.68
CA GLY A 71 24.73 15.10 -4.63
C GLY A 71 23.89 14.01 -3.98
N ALA A 72 23.75 13.98 -2.65
CA ALA A 72 22.86 13.02 -2.01
C ALA A 72 21.40 13.41 -2.20
N VAL A 73 20.58 12.44 -2.55
CA VAL A 73 19.15 12.62 -2.85
C VAL A 73 18.32 12.16 -1.66
N THR A 74 17.38 13.01 -1.22
CA THR A 74 16.44 12.72 -0.16
C THR A 74 15.01 12.74 -0.70
N VAL A 75 14.21 11.76 -0.32
CA VAL A 75 12.78 11.64 -0.58
C VAL A 75 12.03 12.23 0.60
N GLY A 76 11.21 13.25 0.36
CA GLY A 76 10.48 13.98 1.40
C GLY A 76 9.33 13.18 2.00
N ALA A 77 9.10 13.41 3.30
CA ALA A 77 7.96 12.88 4.04
C ALA A 77 6.62 13.44 3.52
N GLY A 78 5.56 12.69 3.70
CA GLY A 78 4.18 13.08 3.41
C GLY A 78 3.40 12.03 2.65
N ARG A 79 2.32 12.45 1.99
CA ARG A 79 1.37 11.59 1.31
C ARG A 79 1.32 11.88 -0.18
N TYR A 80 1.10 10.83 -0.95
CA TYR A 80 0.87 10.93 -2.39
C TYR A 80 -0.10 9.85 -2.84
N TYR A 81 -0.76 10.06 -3.97
CA TYR A 81 -1.68 9.10 -4.56
C TYR A 81 -1.17 8.65 -5.92
N VAL A 82 -1.14 7.34 -6.13
CA VAL A 82 -0.76 6.72 -7.40
C VAL A 82 -1.93 5.85 -7.85
N ALA A 83 -2.56 6.20 -8.97
CA ALA A 83 -3.74 5.50 -9.51
C ALA A 83 -4.84 5.30 -8.45
N GLY A 84 -5.11 6.34 -7.63
CA GLY A 84 -6.06 6.30 -6.52
C GLY A 84 -5.59 5.59 -5.26
N ALA A 85 -4.42 4.99 -5.27
CA ALA A 85 -3.83 4.32 -4.11
C ALA A 85 -3.02 5.31 -3.27
N LEU A 86 -3.34 5.43 -1.98
CA LEU A 86 -2.58 6.24 -1.04
C LEU A 86 -1.22 5.60 -0.76
N VAL A 87 -0.16 6.40 -0.82
CA VAL A 87 1.20 6.05 -0.40
C VAL A 87 1.65 7.08 0.64
N GLU A 88 2.28 6.62 1.70
CA GLU A 88 2.72 7.45 2.81
C GLU A 88 4.19 7.20 3.12
N ASN A 89 4.91 8.30 3.40
CA ASN A 89 6.29 8.30 3.88
C ASN A 89 6.33 9.13 5.16
N GLU A 90 6.59 8.50 6.29
CA GLU A 90 6.47 9.12 7.62
C GLU A 90 7.60 10.10 7.94
N SER A 91 8.75 9.94 7.28
CA SER A 91 9.93 10.78 7.50
C SER A 91 10.74 10.93 6.23
N ASP A 92 11.53 11.99 6.16
CA ASP A 92 12.51 12.15 5.10
C ASP A 92 13.48 10.96 5.09
N VAL A 93 13.66 10.38 3.92
CA VAL A 93 14.51 9.18 3.75
C VAL A 93 15.51 9.40 2.61
N ALA A 94 16.76 9.01 2.81
CA ALA A 94 17.73 9.01 1.72
C ALA A 94 17.28 8.03 0.61
N LEU A 95 17.43 8.41 -0.66
CA LEU A 95 17.04 7.57 -1.80
C LEU A 95 17.59 6.15 -1.72
N THR A 96 18.81 6.00 -1.17
CA THR A 96 19.49 4.70 -0.98
C THR A 96 19.07 3.95 0.28
N ALA A 97 18.33 4.59 1.20
CA ALA A 97 17.89 4.03 2.46
C ALA A 97 16.38 3.73 2.50
N GLN A 98 15.72 3.73 1.38
CA GLN A 98 14.32 3.30 1.26
C GLN A 98 14.18 1.83 1.71
N PRO A 99 12.99 1.41 2.21
CA PRO A 99 12.77 0.02 2.67
C PRO A 99 13.10 -1.04 1.61
N ASP A 100 12.80 -0.75 0.34
CA ASP A 100 13.04 -1.66 -0.78
C ASP A 100 13.77 -0.91 -1.92
N PRO A 101 15.04 -0.47 -1.73
CA PRO A 101 15.72 0.35 -2.73
C PRO A 101 16.00 -0.46 -4.02
N PRO A 102 15.79 0.11 -5.21
CA PRO A 102 16.16 -0.57 -6.44
C PRO A 102 17.69 -0.76 -6.54
N ALA A 103 18.09 -1.83 -7.20
CA ALA A 103 19.51 -2.06 -7.47
C ALA A 103 20.07 -0.95 -8.36
N GLY A 104 21.27 -0.46 -8.05
CA GLY A 104 21.98 0.55 -8.87
C GLY A 104 21.66 2.00 -8.54
N LEU A 105 21.04 2.29 -7.41
CA LEU A 105 20.87 3.66 -6.91
C LEU A 105 22.08 4.15 -6.09
N PRO A 106 22.38 5.46 -6.13
CA PRO A 106 21.90 6.47 -7.08
C PRO A 106 22.55 6.28 -8.45
N PRO A 107 21.93 6.81 -9.55
CA PRO A 107 22.59 6.78 -10.85
C PRO A 107 23.89 7.60 -10.78
N THR A 108 25.00 6.99 -11.26
CA THR A 108 26.36 7.56 -11.10
C THR A 108 26.80 8.45 -12.26
N GLY A 109 25.95 8.69 -13.24
CA GLY A 109 26.27 9.48 -14.43
C GLY A 109 25.78 10.91 -14.36
N ALA A 110 26.54 11.87 -14.91
CA ALA A 110 26.03 13.20 -15.20
C ALA A 110 24.97 13.12 -16.32
N GLY A 111 23.81 13.75 -16.12
CA GLY A 111 22.74 13.74 -17.12
C GLY A 111 21.37 14.03 -16.53
N LEU A 112 20.36 13.93 -17.41
CA LEU A 112 18.97 14.01 -16.99
C LEU A 112 18.52 12.63 -16.49
N HIS A 113 17.95 12.58 -15.32
CA HIS A 113 17.37 11.39 -14.75
C HIS A 113 15.85 11.59 -14.58
N LEU A 114 15.08 10.54 -14.85
CA LEU A 114 13.67 10.49 -14.58
C LEU A 114 13.47 9.81 -13.21
N ALA A 115 12.88 10.53 -12.27
CA ALA A 115 12.42 9.95 -11.03
C ALA A 115 10.92 9.66 -11.13
N TYR A 116 10.48 8.51 -10.64
CA TYR A 116 9.09 8.13 -10.59
C TYR A 116 8.80 7.37 -9.29
N LEU A 117 7.57 7.47 -8.81
CA LEU A 117 7.10 6.76 -7.64
C LEU A 117 6.40 5.49 -8.10
N ASP A 118 6.93 4.34 -7.72
CA ASP A 118 6.25 3.05 -7.86
C ASP A 118 5.59 2.65 -6.55
N ALA A 119 4.37 2.12 -6.63
CA ALA A 119 3.58 1.74 -5.48
C ALA A 119 2.97 0.36 -5.68
N TRP A 120 3.13 -0.50 -4.68
CA TRP A 120 2.58 -1.87 -4.73
C TRP A 120 2.03 -2.30 -3.39
N ASP A 121 1.21 -3.36 -3.42
CA ASP A 121 0.77 -4.04 -2.21
C ASP A 121 1.52 -5.37 -2.06
N ARG A 122 2.05 -5.60 -0.87
CA ARG A 122 2.61 -6.89 -0.51
C ARG A 122 1.84 -7.54 0.63
N HIS A 123 1.81 -8.84 0.59
CA HIS A 123 1.29 -9.68 1.66
C HIS A 123 2.33 -9.78 2.77
N VAL A 124 1.89 -9.60 4.02
CA VAL A 124 2.72 -9.67 5.22
C VAL A 124 2.14 -10.71 6.16
N THR A 125 2.97 -11.67 6.54
CA THR A 125 2.64 -12.71 7.51
C THR A 125 3.26 -12.40 8.87
N ALA A 126 2.88 -13.14 9.91
CA ALA A 126 3.51 -13.02 11.22
C ALA A 126 5.00 -13.46 11.25
N ILE A 127 5.50 -14.06 10.17
CA ILE A 127 6.93 -14.33 9.97
C ILE A 127 7.65 -13.04 9.57
N ASP A 128 7.02 -12.25 8.72
CA ASP A 128 7.57 -10.98 8.24
C ASP A 128 7.43 -9.87 9.31
N ASP A 129 6.29 -9.86 9.99
CA ASP A 129 5.99 -8.93 11.09
C ASP A 129 5.35 -9.65 12.27
N PRO A 130 6.15 -10.04 13.30
CA PRO A 130 5.64 -10.73 14.47
C PRO A 130 4.58 -9.95 15.28
N THR A 131 4.46 -8.64 15.10
CA THR A 131 3.50 -7.80 15.84
C THR A 131 2.05 -8.06 15.45
N ILE A 132 1.81 -8.63 14.28
CA ILE A 132 0.44 -8.98 13.84
C ILE A 132 -0.06 -10.31 14.42
N ARG A 133 0.78 -11.02 15.17
CA ARG A 133 0.44 -12.32 15.74
C ARG A 133 -0.46 -12.19 16.95
N GLU A 134 -1.50 -13.04 17.03
CA GLU A 134 -2.35 -13.14 18.21
C GLU A 134 -1.76 -14.13 19.22
N PHE A 135 -1.10 -13.58 20.24
CA PHE A 135 -0.42 -14.39 21.26
C PHE A 135 -1.39 -15.15 22.20
N ALA A 136 -2.59 -14.61 22.41
CA ALA A 136 -3.56 -15.19 23.36
C ALA A 136 -4.07 -16.57 22.91
N LEU A 137 -4.02 -16.86 21.62
CA LEU A 137 -4.50 -18.13 21.08
C LEU A 137 -3.46 -19.25 21.09
N GLY A 138 -2.17 -18.93 21.29
CA GLY A 138 -1.09 -19.89 21.36
C GLY A 138 -0.96 -20.82 20.15
N GLY A 139 -1.58 -20.47 19.04
CA GLY A 139 -1.76 -21.28 17.85
C GLY A 139 -1.42 -20.53 16.55
N PRO A 140 -1.97 -20.96 15.42
CA PRO A 140 -1.76 -20.35 14.12
C PRO A 140 -2.28 -18.91 14.08
N ASP A 141 -1.73 -18.12 13.16
CA ASP A 141 -2.10 -16.73 12.97
C ASP A 141 -3.56 -16.57 12.56
N THR A 142 -4.22 -15.56 13.10
CA THR A 142 -5.63 -15.27 12.79
C THR A 142 -5.79 -14.35 11.59
N ARG A 143 -4.69 -13.71 11.15
CA ARG A 143 -4.71 -12.73 10.06
C ARG A 143 -3.39 -12.68 9.32
N VAL A 144 -3.47 -12.14 8.14
CA VAL A 144 -2.35 -11.59 7.37
C VAL A 144 -2.62 -10.13 7.11
N ALA A 145 -1.59 -9.34 6.97
CA ALA A 145 -1.71 -7.92 6.61
C ALA A 145 -1.40 -7.72 5.12
N VAL A 146 -1.89 -6.61 4.58
CA VAL A 146 -1.49 -6.11 3.27
C VAL A 146 -0.81 -4.78 3.49
N LEU A 147 0.49 -4.75 3.27
CA LEU A 147 1.30 -3.55 3.35
C LEU A 147 1.38 -2.89 1.98
N ARG A 148 1.26 -1.57 1.94
CA ARG A 148 1.56 -0.79 0.76
C ARG A 148 3.01 -0.34 0.84
N GLY A 149 3.82 -0.84 -0.08
CA GLY A 149 5.19 -0.42 -0.29
C GLY A 149 5.27 0.70 -1.33
N PHE A 150 6.39 1.41 -1.33
CA PHE A 150 6.74 2.39 -2.34
C PHE A 150 8.24 2.38 -2.60
N ILE A 151 8.61 2.90 -3.76
CA ILE A 151 10.00 3.15 -4.16
C ILE A 151 10.05 4.37 -5.08
N VAL A 152 11.10 5.15 -4.97
CA VAL A 152 11.37 6.30 -5.84
C VAL A 152 12.64 6.08 -6.62
#